data_712f31c98edb73dc0ad6dd58a18d8967
#
_entry.id   712f31c98edb73dc0ad6dd58a18d8967
#
_cell.length_a   1.000
_cell.length_b   1.000
_cell.length_c   1.000
_cell.angle_alpha   90.00
_cell.angle_beta   90.00
_cell.angle_gamma   90.00
#
_symmetry.space_group_name_H-M   'P 1'
#
loop_
_entity.id
_entity.type
_entity.pdbx_description
1 polymer ?
#
loop_
_entity_poly.entity_id
_entity_poly.type
_entity_poly.pdbx_seq_one_letter_code
_entity_poly.pdbx_strand_id
1 'polypeptide(L)'
;MIQSNPITFCISTYNNLPYLKLAIQSVRKNSFYKTAPFIVHAENCTDGTNEWLSENKDTYNLTLLIEPESIKVRGIGGGMNFCADHVETEYIMFLHSDFYVSENWDINLLKIFEKYPDEKMWISSHRIEPNIFGNSASRPGTMIIDTDIWGAYHDNFNSNEFERYANEFIQLNSDFEIAKGEGVSGLIRKCDWDEIGGNDPQFAPASWDDMDLFLRMHQAGFKFVLTGSSVVWHFGARGSHRLEENNGKTSERQRISEQYNLHKFLQKWKGIPKYNEVGMIIGVEHE
;
A
#
# COMPACT_ATOMS: atom_id res chain seq x y z
N MET A 1 17.79 12.12 24.28
CA MET A 1 18.02 12.29 22.83
C MET A 1 16.69 12.04 22.16
N ILE A 2 16.18 12.98 21.36
CA ILE A 2 15.00 12.73 20.54
C ILE A 2 15.45 11.70 19.50
N GLN A 3 14.92 10.49 19.57
CA GLN A 3 15.19 9.46 18.58
C GLN A 3 14.66 10.02 17.24
N SER A 4 15.54 10.24 16.27
CA SER A 4 15.12 10.71 14.94
C SER A 4 14.15 9.70 14.35
N ASN A 5 13.03 10.17 13.80
CA ASN A 5 12.08 9.31 13.11
C ASN A 5 12.78 8.68 11.90
N PRO A 6 12.97 7.35 11.86
CA PRO A 6 13.67 6.71 10.75
C PRO A 6 12.79 6.51 9.51
N ILE A 7 11.47 6.69 9.64
CA ILE A 7 10.45 6.37 8.64
C ILE A 7 9.74 7.63 8.18
N THR A 8 9.46 7.72 6.87
CA THR A 8 8.46 8.63 6.29
C THR A 8 7.29 7.79 5.77
N PHE A 9 6.06 8.15 6.16
CA PHE A 9 4.84 7.58 5.60
C PHE A 9 4.49 8.27 4.28
N CYS A 10 4.08 7.51 3.27
CA CYS A 10 3.73 8.00 1.95
C CYS A 10 2.39 7.42 1.50
N ILE A 11 1.45 8.28 1.11
CA ILE A 11 0.18 7.90 0.48
C ILE A 11 0.04 8.66 -0.84
N SER A 12 -0.32 7.95 -1.91
CA SER A 12 -0.85 8.55 -3.13
C SER A 12 -2.35 8.30 -3.21
N THR A 13 -3.15 9.31 -3.52
CA THR A 13 -4.61 9.24 -3.53
C THR A 13 -5.24 9.89 -4.75
N TYR A 14 -6.42 9.39 -5.12
CA TYR A 14 -7.32 9.92 -6.12
C TYR A 14 -8.77 9.69 -5.68
N ASN A 15 -9.55 10.79 -5.43
CA ASN A 15 -10.98 10.74 -5.10
C ASN A 15 -11.36 9.65 -4.08
N ASN A 16 -10.88 9.77 -2.86
CA ASN A 16 -11.06 8.73 -1.85
C ASN A 16 -11.18 9.29 -0.45
N LEU A 17 -11.72 10.50 -0.32
CA LEU A 17 -11.69 11.29 0.91
C LEU A 17 -12.17 10.57 2.16
N PRO A 18 -13.30 9.84 2.20
CA PRO A 18 -13.77 9.19 3.42
C PRO A 18 -12.77 8.15 3.96
N TYR A 19 -12.19 7.35 3.07
CA TYR A 19 -11.21 6.32 3.43
C TYR A 19 -9.84 6.92 3.74
N LEU A 20 -9.42 7.94 2.98
CA LEU A 20 -8.17 8.67 3.24
C LEU A 20 -8.15 9.27 4.65
N LYS A 21 -9.29 9.82 5.11
CA LYS A 21 -9.44 10.29 6.50
C LYS A 21 -9.14 9.20 7.51
N LEU A 22 -9.74 8.02 7.34
CA LEU A 22 -9.51 6.87 8.21
C LEU A 22 -8.03 6.41 8.16
N ALA A 23 -7.44 6.37 6.98
CA ALA A 23 -6.04 5.99 6.79
C ALA A 23 -5.10 6.95 7.57
N ILE A 24 -5.21 8.25 7.34
CA ILE A 24 -4.37 9.27 8.01
C ILE A 24 -4.58 9.25 9.53
N GLN A 25 -5.84 9.16 9.98
CA GLN A 25 -6.17 9.11 11.41
C GLN A 25 -5.61 7.86 12.07
N SER A 26 -5.73 6.69 11.42
CA SER A 26 -5.20 5.43 11.95
C SER A 26 -3.67 5.45 12.05
N VAL A 27 -2.98 5.97 11.03
CA VAL A 27 -1.53 6.13 11.05
C VAL A 27 -1.10 7.00 12.23
N ARG A 28 -1.74 8.17 12.43
CA ARG A 28 -1.38 9.05 13.56
C ARG A 28 -1.75 8.50 14.92
N LYS A 29 -2.84 7.74 15.03
CA LYS A 29 -3.28 7.10 16.26
C LYS A 29 -2.39 5.91 16.64
N ASN A 30 -2.11 5.03 15.67
CA ASN A 30 -1.65 3.67 15.91
C ASN A 30 -0.16 3.44 15.63
N SER A 31 0.55 4.36 14.97
CA SER A 31 1.98 4.24 14.77
C SER A 31 2.76 4.43 16.06
N PHE A 32 3.89 3.74 16.19
CA PHE A 32 4.89 4.00 17.22
C PHE A 32 5.55 5.37 16.99
N TYR A 33 5.92 5.67 15.73
CA TYR A 33 6.51 6.95 15.32
C TYR A 33 5.41 7.97 14.96
N LYS A 34 4.63 8.41 15.97
CA LYS A 34 3.45 9.30 15.79
C LYS A 34 3.76 10.64 15.13
N THR A 35 4.99 11.12 15.22
CA THR A 35 5.44 12.40 14.66
C THR A 35 6.30 12.24 13.40
N ALA A 36 6.41 11.02 12.87
CA ALA A 36 7.15 10.76 11.63
C ALA A 36 6.63 11.65 10.49
N PRO A 37 7.48 12.10 9.55
CA PRO A 37 7.05 12.78 8.34
C PRO A 37 5.98 11.97 7.63
N PHE A 38 4.96 12.67 7.11
CA PHE A 38 3.88 12.02 6.38
C PHE A 38 3.57 12.81 5.11
N ILE A 39 3.91 12.25 3.97
CA ILE A 39 3.73 12.84 2.66
C ILE A 39 2.45 12.28 2.04
N VAL A 40 1.56 13.16 1.60
CA VAL A 40 0.34 12.82 0.89
C VAL A 40 0.34 13.46 -0.49
N HIS A 41 0.36 12.64 -1.52
CA HIS A 41 0.15 13.06 -2.90
C HIS A 41 -1.32 12.91 -3.27
N ALA A 42 -1.93 13.99 -3.76
CA ALA A 42 -3.31 14.03 -4.22
C ALA A 42 -3.36 14.52 -5.67
N GLU A 43 -3.74 13.62 -6.59
CA GLU A 43 -3.76 13.88 -8.03
C GLU A 43 -5.18 13.97 -8.56
N ASN A 44 -5.53 15.12 -9.20
CA ASN A 44 -6.83 15.33 -9.87
C ASN A 44 -8.05 15.02 -8.98
N CYS A 45 -7.97 15.28 -7.68
CA CYS A 45 -9.08 15.05 -6.76
C CYS A 45 -10.18 16.09 -6.93
N THR A 46 -11.43 15.63 -6.96
CA THR A 46 -12.64 16.46 -7.16
C THR A 46 -13.70 16.24 -6.08
N ASP A 47 -13.41 15.42 -5.07
CA ASP A 47 -14.32 14.99 -4.00
C ASP A 47 -14.15 15.76 -2.67
N GLY A 48 -13.43 16.89 -2.70
CA GLY A 48 -13.10 17.67 -1.49
C GLY A 48 -11.82 17.21 -0.78
N THR A 49 -11.05 16.27 -1.36
CA THR A 49 -9.79 15.78 -0.78
C THR A 49 -8.77 16.90 -0.61
N ASN A 50 -8.59 17.77 -1.62
CA ASN A 50 -7.58 18.83 -1.61
C ASN A 50 -7.86 19.86 -0.52
N GLU A 51 -9.11 20.25 -0.37
CA GLU A 51 -9.59 21.19 0.63
C GLU A 51 -9.37 20.63 2.04
N TRP A 52 -9.83 19.39 2.27
CA TRP A 52 -9.69 18.74 3.56
C TRP A 52 -8.23 18.55 3.97
N LEU A 53 -7.36 18.13 3.05
CA LEU A 53 -5.92 17.99 3.30
C LEU A 53 -5.31 19.33 3.69
N SER A 54 -5.64 20.42 2.97
CA SER A 54 -5.13 21.78 3.23
C SER A 54 -5.55 22.29 4.60
N GLU A 55 -6.81 22.06 5.01
CA GLU A 55 -7.35 22.43 6.31
C GLU A 55 -6.75 21.63 7.48
N ASN A 56 -6.34 20.39 7.23
CA ASN A 56 -5.91 19.45 8.28
C ASN A 56 -4.40 19.15 8.27
N LYS A 57 -3.61 19.77 7.39
CA LYS A 57 -2.17 19.49 7.26
C LYS A 57 -1.40 19.66 8.55
N ASP A 58 -1.68 20.72 9.31
CA ASP A 58 -0.98 21.01 10.56
C ASP A 58 -1.44 20.06 11.69
N THR A 59 -2.74 19.71 11.72
CA THR A 59 -3.31 18.75 12.69
C THR A 59 -2.65 17.38 12.59
N TYR A 60 -2.42 16.93 11.37
CA TYR A 60 -1.82 15.60 11.09
C TYR A 60 -0.34 15.68 10.68
N ASN A 61 0.30 16.85 10.77
CA ASN A 61 1.71 17.06 10.37
C ASN A 61 1.99 16.47 8.97
N LEU A 62 1.23 16.94 7.96
CA LEU A 62 1.33 16.43 6.59
C LEU A 62 2.19 17.35 5.71
N THR A 63 2.99 16.74 4.87
CA THR A 63 3.57 17.37 3.67
C THR A 63 2.67 17.04 2.48
N LEU A 64 2.12 18.08 1.84
CA LEU A 64 1.14 17.92 0.76
C LEU A 64 1.77 18.11 -0.61
N LEU A 65 1.56 17.16 -1.50
CA LEU A 65 1.91 17.23 -2.91
C LEU A 65 0.60 17.20 -3.72
N ILE A 66 -0.03 18.37 -3.89
CA ILE A 66 -1.35 18.48 -4.54
C ILE A 66 -1.17 18.87 -6.01
N GLU A 67 -1.68 18.03 -6.89
CA GLU A 67 -1.72 18.26 -8.34
C GLU A 67 -3.20 18.32 -8.79
N PRO A 68 -3.85 19.51 -8.79
CA PRO A 68 -5.29 19.63 -9.05
C PRO A 68 -5.66 19.38 -10.51
N GLU A 69 -4.73 19.66 -11.43
CA GLU A 69 -4.90 19.46 -12.87
C GLU A 69 -3.59 18.92 -13.44
N SER A 70 -3.48 17.60 -13.52
CA SER A 70 -2.34 16.95 -14.15
C SER A 70 -2.65 16.65 -15.63
N ILE A 71 -1.82 17.18 -16.51
CA ILE A 71 -1.91 16.90 -17.97
C ILE A 71 -1.51 15.44 -18.23
N LYS A 72 -0.55 14.93 -17.45
CA LYS A 72 -0.10 13.54 -17.51
C LYS A 72 -0.35 12.89 -16.16
N VAL A 73 -1.35 12.02 -16.13
CA VAL A 73 -1.69 11.26 -14.92
C VAL A 73 -0.51 10.40 -14.50
N ARG A 74 -0.02 10.61 -13.26
CA ARG A 74 1.05 9.79 -12.66
C ARG A 74 0.53 8.41 -12.27
N GLY A 75 -0.72 8.37 -11.81
CA GLY A 75 -1.30 7.17 -11.24
C GLY A 75 -0.66 6.77 -9.92
N ILE A 76 -0.99 5.57 -9.43
CA ILE A 76 -0.56 5.13 -8.11
C ILE A 76 0.96 4.94 -8.03
N GLY A 77 1.56 4.25 -8.98
CA GLY A 77 3.02 4.03 -9.01
C GLY A 77 3.82 5.31 -9.18
N GLY A 78 3.39 6.19 -10.09
CA GLY A 78 4.03 7.49 -10.28
C GLY A 78 3.85 8.44 -9.11
N GLY A 79 2.72 8.37 -8.40
CA GLY A 79 2.48 9.11 -7.15
C GLY A 79 3.37 8.61 -6.01
N MET A 80 3.61 7.30 -5.92
CA MET A 80 4.61 6.74 -4.98
C MET A 80 6.01 7.26 -5.25
N ASN A 81 6.44 7.29 -6.53
CA ASN A 81 7.72 7.88 -6.92
C ASN A 81 7.80 9.34 -6.48
N PHE A 82 6.76 10.10 -6.76
CA PHE A 82 6.72 11.52 -6.41
C PHE A 82 6.77 11.76 -4.90
N CYS A 83 6.12 10.92 -4.09
CA CYS A 83 6.32 10.96 -2.64
C CYS A 83 7.76 10.62 -2.27
N ALA A 84 8.33 9.55 -2.84
CA ALA A 84 9.68 9.08 -2.54
C ALA A 84 10.76 10.13 -2.84
N ASP A 85 10.59 10.96 -3.88
CA ASP A 85 11.48 12.07 -4.22
C ASP A 85 11.60 13.13 -3.09
N HIS A 86 10.63 13.17 -2.17
CA HIS A 86 10.58 14.11 -1.04
C HIS A 86 10.91 13.45 0.31
N VAL A 87 11.33 12.18 0.31
CA VAL A 87 11.70 11.45 1.54
C VAL A 87 13.15 11.70 1.88
N GLU A 88 13.39 12.14 3.13
CA GLU A 88 14.74 12.39 3.68
C GLU A 88 15.14 11.36 4.76
N THR A 89 14.21 10.49 5.17
CA THR A 89 14.46 9.45 6.19
C THR A 89 15.05 8.20 5.58
N GLU A 90 15.57 7.33 6.44
CA GLU A 90 16.19 6.06 6.01
C GLU A 90 15.20 5.10 5.35
N TYR A 91 13.94 5.10 5.84
CA TYR A 91 12.90 4.18 5.37
C TYR A 91 11.71 4.94 4.79
N ILE A 92 11.13 4.36 3.74
CA ILE A 92 9.85 4.77 3.17
C ILE A 92 8.81 3.72 3.51
N MET A 93 7.68 4.14 4.07
CA MET A 93 6.51 3.30 4.24
C MET A 93 5.41 3.74 3.30
N PHE A 94 5.21 3.00 2.24
CA PHE A 94 4.09 3.22 1.32
C PHE A 94 2.80 2.60 1.86
N LEU A 95 1.71 3.31 1.71
CA LEU A 95 0.37 2.93 2.15
C LEU A 95 -0.68 3.22 1.08
N HIS A 96 -1.72 2.39 1.03
CA HIS A 96 -2.93 2.73 0.31
C HIS A 96 -3.77 3.76 1.08
N SER A 97 -4.49 4.60 0.33
CA SER A 97 -5.41 5.60 0.90
C SER A 97 -6.68 5.00 1.51
N ASP A 98 -6.89 3.70 1.40
CA ASP A 98 -8.01 2.94 1.96
C ASP A 98 -7.55 1.83 2.92
N PHE A 99 -6.43 2.06 3.63
CA PHE A 99 -5.95 1.20 4.71
C PHE A 99 -6.34 1.77 6.08
N TYR A 100 -6.55 0.87 7.04
CA TYR A 100 -6.55 1.18 8.45
C TYR A 100 -5.48 0.31 9.14
N VAL A 101 -4.55 0.94 9.85
CA VAL A 101 -3.39 0.24 10.43
C VAL A 101 -3.62 -0.11 11.91
N SER A 102 -3.07 -1.24 12.36
CA SER A 102 -3.12 -1.67 13.76
C SER A 102 -2.08 -0.95 14.63
N GLU A 103 -2.17 -1.11 15.95
CA GLU A 103 -1.22 -0.52 16.89
C GLU A 103 0.22 -1.02 16.67
N ASN A 104 1.19 -0.11 16.69
CA ASN A 104 2.64 -0.39 16.53
C ASN A 104 3.02 -1.11 15.21
N TRP A 105 2.16 -1.03 14.20
CA TRP A 105 2.36 -1.67 12.90
C TRP A 105 3.71 -1.31 12.26
N ASP A 106 4.13 -0.04 12.34
CA ASP A 106 5.33 0.53 11.75
C ASP A 106 6.63 0.02 12.40
N ILE A 107 6.72 0.08 13.72
CA ILE A 107 7.89 -0.42 14.46
C ILE A 107 8.03 -1.93 14.33
N ASN A 108 6.91 -2.67 14.22
CA ASN A 108 6.96 -4.12 14.03
C ASN A 108 7.50 -4.50 12.65
N LEU A 109 7.21 -3.72 11.60
CA LEU A 109 7.85 -3.90 10.29
C LEU A 109 9.32 -3.53 10.34
N LEU A 110 9.68 -2.44 11.03
CA LEU A 110 11.08 -2.01 11.12
C LEU A 110 11.98 -3.05 11.81
N LYS A 111 11.48 -3.75 12.83
CA LYS A 111 12.20 -4.85 13.49
C LYS A 111 12.60 -5.99 12.55
N ILE A 112 11.90 -6.16 11.42
CA ILE A 112 12.31 -7.16 10.41
C ILE A 112 13.63 -6.74 9.75
N PHE A 113 13.87 -5.44 9.50
CA PHE A 113 15.17 -4.97 9.02
C PHE A 113 16.30 -5.22 10.03
N GLU A 114 16.02 -5.09 11.33
CA GLU A 114 16.99 -5.41 12.38
C GLU A 114 17.36 -6.90 12.40
N LYS A 115 16.40 -7.78 12.06
CA LYS A 115 16.61 -9.24 11.95
C LYS A 115 17.47 -9.62 10.73
N TYR A 116 17.40 -8.81 9.65
CA TYR A 116 18.09 -9.05 8.38
C TYR A 116 18.83 -7.77 7.90
N PRO A 117 19.88 -7.31 8.63
CA PRO A 117 20.46 -5.98 8.42
C PRO A 117 21.13 -5.79 7.06
N ASP A 118 21.65 -6.86 6.46
CA ASP A 118 22.39 -6.83 5.19
C ASP A 118 21.51 -7.11 3.95
N GLU A 119 20.22 -7.37 4.16
CA GLU A 119 19.32 -7.74 3.08
C GLU A 119 18.61 -6.52 2.48
N LYS A 120 18.50 -6.47 1.16
CA LYS A 120 17.54 -5.60 0.48
C LYS A 120 16.15 -6.21 0.63
N MET A 121 15.19 -5.46 1.16
CA MET A 121 13.88 -6.02 1.48
C MET A 121 12.72 -5.13 1.08
N TRP A 122 11.62 -5.80 0.72
CA TRP A 122 10.27 -5.24 0.72
C TRP A 122 9.46 -5.97 1.79
N ILE A 123 9.02 -5.22 2.81
CA ILE A 123 8.31 -5.80 3.96
C ILE A 123 6.86 -5.33 3.98
N SER A 124 5.93 -6.28 4.07
CA SER A 124 4.50 -6.04 4.06
C SER A 124 3.81 -6.57 5.31
N SER A 125 2.73 -5.91 5.73
CA SER A 125 1.85 -6.37 6.80
C SER A 125 0.93 -7.49 6.33
N HIS A 126 0.50 -8.35 7.26
CA HIS A 126 -0.66 -9.21 7.05
C HIS A 126 -1.91 -8.36 6.80
N ARG A 127 -2.67 -8.71 5.77
CA ARG A 127 -3.82 -7.93 5.32
C ARG A 127 -5.12 -8.63 5.63
N ILE A 128 -6.09 -7.90 6.14
CA ILE A 128 -7.46 -8.37 6.33
C ILE A 128 -8.37 -7.53 5.43
N GLU A 129 -9.27 -8.18 4.70
CA GLU A 129 -10.18 -7.57 3.73
C GLU A 129 -11.61 -8.04 3.96
N PRO A 130 -12.62 -7.18 3.73
CA PRO A 130 -14.01 -7.61 3.72
C PRO A 130 -14.33 -8.43 2.47
N ASN A 131 -15.18 -9.44 2.60
CA ASN A 131 -15.68 -10.24 1.48
C ASN A 131 -16.72 -9.47 0.65
N ILE A 132 -16.29 -8.46 -0.08
CA ILE A 132 -17.16 -7.63 -0.94
C ILE A 132 -17.44 -8.26 -2.31
N PHE A 133 -16.78 -9.39 -2.62
CA PHE A 133 -16.90 -10.08 -3.92
C PHE A 133 -17.69 -11.38 -3.87
N GLY A 134 -18.18 -11.75 -2.69
CA GLY A 134 -19.04 -12.90 -2.49
C GLY A 134 -18.37 -14.28 -2.47
N ASN A 135 -17.16 -14.46 -3.02
CA ASN A 135 -16.50 -15.77 -3.09
C ASN A 135 -14.97 -15.70 -2.93
N SER A 136 -14.48 -14.68 -2.25
CA SER A 136 -13.05 -14.52 -2.06
C SER A 136 -12.55 -15.45 -0.95
N ALA A 137 -11.78 -16.47 -1.29
CA ALA A 137 -11.07 -17.25 -0.30
C ALA A 137 -9.87 -16.49 0.23
N SER A 138 -9.56 -16.69 1.52
CA SER A 138 -8.30 -16.24 2.09
C SER A 138 -7.12 -16.86 1.32
N ARG A 139 -6.05 -16.09 1.19
CA ARG A 139 -4.82 -16.49 0.51
C ARG A 139 -3.61 -16.19 1.40
N PRO A 140 -2.44 -16.76 1.14
CA PRO A 140 -1.26 -16.48 1.94
C PRO A 140 -1.03 -14.96 2.11
N GLY A 141 -1.00 -14.48 3.37
CA GLY A 141 -0.83 -13.07 3.73
C GLY A 141 -2.07 -12.20 3.65
N THR A 142 -3.22 -12.75 3.22
CA THR A 142 -4.49 -12.02 3.18
C THR A 142 -5.62 -12.88 3.71
N MET A 143 -6.28 -12.39 4.76
CA MET A 143 -7.49 -12.98 5.33
C MET A 143 -8.71 -12.26 4.77
N ILE A 144 -9.68 -13.02 4.27
CA ILE A 144 -10.97 -12.49 3.83
C ILE A 144 -12.02 -12.84 4.87
N ILE A 145 -12.78 -11.87 5.34
CA ILE A 145 -13.84 -12.04 6.35
C ILE A 145 -15.16 -11.51 5.84
N ASP A 146 -16.25 -11.97 6.43
CA ASP A 146 -17.59 -11.51 6.09
C ASP A 146 -17.79 -10.03 6.44
N THR A 147 -18.56 -9.33 5.63
CA THR A 147 -18.73 -7.86 5.69
C THR A 147 -19.48 -7.37 6.93
N ASP A 148 -20.21 -8.24 7.61
CA ASP A 148 -20.97 -7.95 8.84
C ASP A 148 -20.14 -8.06 10.11
N ILE A 149 -18.90 -8.58 10.04
CA ILE A 149 -18.06 -8.74 11.23
C ILE A 149 -17.55 -7.38 11.73
N TRP A 150 -16.91 -6.57 10.85
CA TRP A 150 -16.40 -5.25 11.21
C TRP A 150 -16.88 -4.12 10.30
N GLY A 151 -17.79 -4.41 9.38
CA GLY A 151 -18.20 -3.49 8.33
C GLY A 151 -17.25 -3.53 7.14
N ALA A 152 -17.74 -3.02 6.00
CA ALA A 152 -16.98 -3.01 4.74
C ALA A 152 -16.79 -1.60 4.17
N TYR A 153 -17.38 -0.59 4.83
CA TYR A 153 -17.42 0.80 4.38
C TYR A 153 -16.90 1.74 5.47
N HIS A 154 -16.50 2.93 5.06
CA HIS A 154 -15.93 3.95 5.95
C HIS A 154 -16.85 4.36 7.10
N ASP A 155 -18.17 4.31 6.90
CA ASP A 155 -19.21 4.74 7.82
C ASP A 155 -19.72 3.63 8.77
N ASN A 156 -19.42 2.37 8.46
CA ASN A 156 -19.82 1.23 9.29
C ASN A 156 -18.64 0.41 9.84
N PHE A 157 -17.41 0.83 9.60
CA PHE A 157 -16.23 0.12 10.06
C PHE A 157 -16.04 0.22 11.58
N ASN A 158 -16.02 -0.94 12.25
CA ASN A 158 -15.77 -1.03 13.67
C ASN A 158 -14.27 -1.16 13.97
N SER A 159 -13.58 -0.03 14.02
CA SER A 159 -12.13 0.02 14.24
C SER A 159 -11.70 -0.56 15.58
N ASN A 160 -12.51 -0.44 16.64
CA ASN A 160 -12.16 -0.97 17.97
C ASN A 160 -12.11 -2.51 17.96
N GLU A 161 -13.09 -3.15 17.32
CA GLU A 161 -13.09 -4.62 17.20
C GLU A 161 -11.95 -5.10 16.29
N PHE A 162 -11.67 -4.39 15.21
CA PHE A 162 -10.50 -4.68 14.38
C PHE A 162 -9.19 -4.58 15.17
N GLU A 163 -8.99 -3.48 15.92
CA GLU A 163 -7.78 -3.29 16.72
C GLU A 163 -7.61 -4.37 17.78
N ARG A 164 -8.69 -4.76 18.45
CA ARG A 164 -8.66 -5.87 19.41
C ARG A 164 -8.22 -7.18 18.76
N TYR A 165 -8.83 -7.53 17.64
CA TYR A 165 -8.47 -8.73 16.86
C TYR A 165 -7.02 -8.67 16.37
N ALA A 166 -6.60 -7.53 15.82
CA ALA A 166 -5.24 -7.36 15.30
C ALA A 166 -4.20 -7.58 16.40
N ASN A 167 -4.44 -7.07 17.61
CA ASN A 167 -3.56 -7.30 18.77
C ASN A 167 -3.49 -8.78 19.16
N GLU A 168 -4.63 -9.48 19.20
CA GLU A 168 -4.67 -10.92 19.48
C GLU A 168 -3.96 -11.72 18.36
N PHE A 169 -4.19 -11.36 17.10
CA PHE A 169 -3.55 -11.98 15.94
C PHE A 169 -2.03 -11.83 16.00
N ILE A 170 -1.53 -10.63 16.27
CA ILE A 170 -0.10 -10.33 16.36
C ILE A 170 0.55 -11.15 17.49
N GLN A 171 -0.09 -11.26 18.66
CA GLN A 171 0.43 -12.07 19.76
C GLN A 171 0.61 -13.54 19.40
N LEU A 172 -0.27 -14.08 18.56
CA LEU A 172 -0.26 -15.48 18.14
C LEU A 172 0.60 -15.77 16.91
N ASN A 173 0.88 -14.74 16.09
CA ASN A 173 1.49 -14.90 14.76
C ASN A 173 2.71 -13.98 14.53
N SER A 174 3.33 -13.46 15.60
CA SER A 174 4.48 -12.54 15.46
C SER A 174 5.65 -13.14 14.70
N ASP A 175 5.84 -14.46 14.75
CA ASP A 175 6.91 -15.18 14.07
C ASP A 175 6.51 -15.66 12.65
N PHE A 176 5.26 -15.42 12.24
CA PHE A 176 4.79 -15.80 10.91
C PHE A 176 5.41 -14.88 9.85
N GLU A 177 6.16 -15.46 8.94
CA GLU A 177 6.74 -14.80 7.77
C GLU A 177 6.55 -15.65 6.52
N ILE A 178 6.16 -15.02 5.42
CA ILE A 178 6.12 -15.67 4.09
C ILE A 178 6.88 -14.84 3.06
N ALA A 179 7.48 -15.50 2.07
CA ALA A 179 8.26 -14.87 0.99
C ALA A 179 7.33 -14.25 -0.07
N LYS A 180 6.65 -13.16 0.32
CA LYS A 180 5.67 -12.49 -0.52
C LYS A 180 5.71 -10.97 -0.32
N GLY A 181 5.65 -10.20 -1.40
CA GLY A 181 5.30 -8.79 -1.40
C GLY A 181 3.80 -8.61 -1.60
N GLU A 182 3.19 -7.67 -0.90
CA GLU A 182 1.79 -7.29 -1.10
C GLU A 182 1.71 -5.88 -1.65
N GLY A 183 1.27 -5.79 -2.89
CA GLY A 183 0.87 -4.58 -3.61
C GLY A 183 1.74 -3.34 -3.35
N VAL A 184 1.14 -2.17 -3.44
CA VAL A 184 1.81 -0.87 -3.21
C VAL A 184 1.95 -0.48 -1.74
N SER A 185 1.80 -1.43 -0.81
CA SER A 185 1.95 -1.20 0.63
C SER A 185 3.15 -1.97 1.16
N GLY A 186 4.19 -1.24 1.52
CA GLY A 186 5.40 -1.88 2.02
C GLY A 186 6.41 -0.91 2.57
N LEU A 187 7.24 -1.43 3.48
CA LEU A 187 8.41 -0.75 4.04
C LEU A 187 9.66 -1.14 3.25
N ILE A 188 10.43 -0.12 2.84
CA ILE A 188 11.66 -0.27 2.07
C ILE A 188 12.69 0.76 2.54
N ARG A 189 13.99 0.47 2.43
CA ARG A 189 15.01 1.52 2.58
C ARG A 189 14.96 2.49 1.40
N LYS A 190 15.13 3.77 1.69
CA LYS A 190 15.15 4.82 0.65
C LYS A 190 16.24 4.55 -0.40
N CYS A 191 17.43 4.15 0.03
CA CYS A 191 18.53 3.83 -0.89
C CYS A 191 18.21 2.64 -1.83
N ASP A 192 17.52 1.62 -1.32
CA ASP A 192 17.11 0.46 -2.12
C ASP A 192 16.01 0.84 -3.13
N TRP A 193 15.09 1.75 -2.74
CA TRP A 193 14.09 2.33 -3.63
C TRP A 193 14.73 3.13 -4.77
N ASP A 194 15.72 3.95 -4.44
CA ASP A 194 16.44 4.76 -5.43
C ASP A 194 17.26 3.89 -6.38
N GLU A 195 17.89 2.84 -5.88
CA GLU A 195 18.66 1.89 -6.69
C GLU A 195 17.79 1.14 -7.68
N ILE A 196 16.59 0.68 -7.26
CA ILE A 196 15.66 -0.02 -8.16
C ILE A 196 14.97 0.91 -9.14
N GLY A 197 15.03 2.24 -8.90
CA GLY A 197 14.43 3.27 -9.75
C GLY A 197 12.92 3.43 -9.61
N GLY A 198 12.35 2.95 -8.52
CA GLY A 198 10.91 3.08 -8.22
C GLY A 198 10.00 2.36 -9.20
N ASN A 199 8.74 2.80 -9.29
CA ASN A 199 7.76 2.29 -10.24
C ASN A 199 8.01 2.80 -11.66
N ASP A 200 7.76 1.95 -12.66
CA ASP A 200 7.84 2.35 -14.05
C ASP A 200 6.59 3.17 -14.46
N PRO A 201 6.76 4.46 -14.84
CA PRO A 201 5.64 5.35 -15.12
C PRO A 201 4.82 4.95 -16.36
N GLN A 202 5.30 4.01 -17.18
CA GLN A 202 4.53 3.50 -18.33
C GLN A 202 3.22 2.80 -17.89
N PHE A 203 3.16 2.29 -16.65
CA PHE A 203 2.00 1.57 -16.12
C PHE A 203 0.93 2.50 -15.51
N ALA A 204 1.06 3.82 -15.64
CA ALA A 204 -0.01 4.73 -15.25
C ALA A 204 -1.33 4.41 -16.00
N PRO A 205 -2.50 4.57 -15.36
CA PRO A 205 -2.71 5.09 -14.02
C PRO A 205 -2.61 4.03 -12.91
N ALA A 206 -2.77 2.74 -13.19
CA ALA A 206 -2.72 1.65 -12.21
C ALA A 206 -2.71 0.27 -12.91
N SER A 207 -2.40 -0.76 -12.13
CA SER A 207 -2.29 -2.18 -12.50
C SER A 207 -1.01 -2.52 -13.25
N TRP A 208 -0.45 -3.66 -12.91
CA TRP A 208 0.82 -4.19 -13.43
C TRP A 208 2.08 -3.39 -13.05
N ASP A 209 1.92 -2.24 -12.45
CA ASP A 209 3.01 -1.44 -11.88
C ASP A 209 3.70 -2.16 -10.72
N ASP A 210 2.93 -2.75 -9.81
CA ASP A 210 3.43 -3.58 -8.70
C ASP A 210 4.08 -4.88 -9.20
N MET A 211 3.50 -5.54 -10.20
CA MET A 211 4.08 -6.76 -10.77
C MET A 211 5.42 -6.47 -11.46
N ASP A 212 5.52 -5.37 -12.18
CA ASP A 212 6.78 -4.93 -12.78
C ASP A 212 7.85 -4.60 -11.73
N LEU A 213 7.46 -3.82 -10.72
CA LEU A 213 8.35 -3.45 -9.62
C LEU A 213 8.88 -4.69 -8.90
N PHE A 214 7.99 -5.61 -8.51
CA PHE A 214 8.37 -6.82 -7.78
C PHE A 214 9.23 -7.76 -8.61
N LEU A 215 8.98 -7.86 -9.91
CA LEU A 215 9.84 -8.66 -10.79
C LEU A 215 11.25 -8.06 -10.90
N ARG A 216 11.37 -6.73 -11.02
CA ARG A 216 12.68 -6.04 -10.99
C ARG A 216 13.39 -6.23 -9.65
N MET A 217 12.67 -6.07 -8.53
CA MET A 217 13.20 -6.30 -7.19
C MET A 217 13.65 -7.75 -7.02
N HIS A 218 12.86 -8.74 -7.45
CA HIS A 218 13.22 -10.16 -7.40
C HIS A 218 14.53 -10.43 -8.15
N GLN A 219 14.66 -9.91 -9.37
CA GLN A 219 15.89 -10.04 -10.19
C GLN A 219 17.09 -9.33 -9.56
N ALA A 220 16.87 -8.25 -8.82
CA ALA A 220 17.90 -7.51 -8.07
C ALA A 220 18.24 -8.15 -6.71
N GLY A 221 17.68 -9.33 -6.41
CA GLY A 221 17.99 -10.08 -5.19
C GLY A 221 17.27 -9.60 -3.92
N PHE A 222 16.18 -8.83 -4.06
CA PHE A 222 15.39 -8.44 -2.89
C PHE A 222 14.73 -9.63 -2.22
N LYS A 223 14.73 -9.59 -0.89
CA LYS A 223 13.94 -10.48 -0.05
C LYS A 223 12.57 -9.86 0.19
N PHE A 224 11.52 -10.64 -0.07
CA PHE A 224 10.15 -10.23 0.24
C PHE A 224 9.73 -10.89 1.54
N VAL A 225 9.21 -10.09 2.46
CA VAL A 225 8.72 -10.57 3.75
C VAL A 225 7.34 -9.99 4.00
N LEU A 226 6.35 -10.87 4.07
CA LEU A 226 5.04 -10.53 4.62
C LEU A 226 4.97 -11.15 6.01
N THR A 227 4.70 -10.31 7.02
CA THR A 227 4.79 -10.72 8.42
C THR A 227 3.45 -10.66 9.14
N GLY A 228 3.22 -11.58 10.07
CA GLY A 228 2.10 -11.57 11.00
C GLY A 228 2.31 -10.66 12.21
N SER A 229 3.50 -10.07 12.39
CA SER A 229 3.78 -9.11 13.47
C SER A 229 3.15 -7.72 13.22
N SER A 230 2.63 -7.48 12.03
CA SER A 230 1.94 -6.24 11.63
C SER A 230 0.68 -6.58 10.85
N VAL A 231 -0.44 -5.93 11.18
CA VAL A 231 -1.76 -6.20 10.58
C VAL A 231 -2.39 -4.92 10.09
N VAL A 232 -2.99 -4.96 8.91
CA VAL A 232 -3.73 -3.84 8.33
C VAL A 232 -5.11 -4.30 7.85
N TRP A 233 -6.09 -3.43 7.98
CA TRP A 233 -7.37 -3.56 7.30
C TRP A 233 -7.33 -2.84 5.96
N HIS A 234 -7.78 -3.49 4.91
CA HIS A 234 -7.90 -2.91 3.58
C HIS A 234 -9.36 -2.93 3.14
N PHE A 235 -9.92 -1.77 2.87
CA PHE A 235 -11.32 -1.65 2.49
C PHE A 235 -11.67 -2.22 1.10
N GLY A 236 -10.71 -2.81 0.41
CA GLY A 236 -10.92 -3.51 -0.85
C GLY A 236 -10.88 -2.62 -2.08
N ALA A 237 -9.81 -1.86 -2.24
CA ALA A 237 -9.54 -1.01 -3.41
C ALA A 237 -10.62 0.08 -3.63
N ARG A 238 -11.00 0.78 -2.54
CA ARG A 238 -11.99 1.87 -2.56
C ARG A 238 -11.48 3.16 -3.19
N GLY A 239 -10.23 3.22 -3.60
CA GLY A 239 -9.66 4.30 -4.40
C GLY A 239 -10.16 4.27 -5.85
N SER A 240 -9.24 4.29 -6.80
CA SER A 240 -9.56 4.37 -8.24
C SER A 240 -10.33 3.17 -8.81
N HIS A 241 -10.34 2.03 -8.14
CA HIS A 241 -10.92 0.79 -8.67
C HIS A 241 -12.41 0.65 -8.40
N ARG A 242 -12.88 1.06 -7.21
CA ARG A 242 -14.24 0.76 -6.73
C ARG A 242 -14.84 1.93 -6.01
N LEU A 243 -14.95 3.03 -6.72
CA LEU A 243 -15.61 4.23 -6.24
C LEU A 243 -17.06 3.90 -5.84
N GLU A 244 -17.58 4.58 -4.84
CA GLU A 244 -18.97 4.43 -4.38
C GLU A 244 -19.99 4.69 -5.49
N GLU A 245 -19.69 5.63 -6.39
CA GLU A 245 -20.50 5.92 -7.60
C GLU A 245 -20.73 4.69 -8.50
N ASN A 246 -19.84 3.69 -8.44
CA ASN A 246 -19.94 2.42 -9.15
C ASN A 246 -20.53 1.28 -8.28
N ASN A 247 -21.14 1.58 -7.14
CA ASN A 247 -21.62 0.60 -6.16
C ASN A 247 -20.54 -0.42 -5.76
N GLY A 248 -19.30 0.02 -5.63
CA GLY A 248 -18.17 -0.84 -5.25
C GLY A 248 -17.74 -1.85 -6.32
N LYS A 249 -18.28 -1.79 -7.55
CA LYS A 249 -17.85 -2.62 -8.68
C LYS A 249 -16.61 -2.03 -9.34
N THR A 250 -15.78 -2.89 -9.92
CA THR A 250 -14.63 -2.45 -10.72
C THR A 250 -15.08 -1.56 -11.87
N SER A 251 -14.54 -0.35 -11.97
CA SER A 251 -14.87 0.59 -13.04
C SER A 251 -14.43 0.07 -14.40
N GLU A 252 -15.10 0.50 -15.47
CA GLU A 252 -14.69 0.18 -16.83
C GLU A 252 -13.31 0.74 -17.14
N ARG A 253 -13.01 1.96 -16.67
CA ARG A 253 -11.69 2.58 -16.79
C ARG A 253 -10.59 1.69 -16.21
N GLN A 254 -10.84 1.07 -15.05
CA GLN A 254 -9.90 0.16 -14.41
C GLN A 254 -9.68 -1.11 -15.24
N ARG A 255 -10.74 -1.71 -15.78
CA ARG A 255 -10.60 -2.91 -16.63
C ARG A 255 -9.81 -2.62 -17.90
N ILE A 256 -10.04 -1.46 -18.51
CA ILE A 256 -9.28 -1.02 -19.70
C ILE A 256 -7.81 -0.83 -19.32
N SER A 257 -7.53 -0.15 -18.20
CA SER A 257 -6.16 0.05 -17.70
C SER A 257 -5.44 -1.28 -17.45
N GLU A 258 -6.11 -2.22 -16.79
CA GLU A 258 -5.56 -3.54 -16.50
C GLU A 258 -5.18 -4.32 -17.77
N GLN A 259 -6.06 -4.36 -18.77
CA GLN A 259 -5.79 -5.04 -20.05
C GLN A 259 -4.66 -4.35 -20.82
N TYR A 260 -4.67 -3.02 -20.87
CA TYR A 260 -3.65 -2.25 -21.56
C TYR A 260 -2.28 -2.39 -20.91
N ASN A 261 -2.22 -2.34 -19.59
CA ASN A 261 -0.96 -2.48 -18.85
C ASN A 261 -0.46 -3.93 -18.82
N LEU A 262 -1.35 -4.94 -18.86
CA LEU A 262 -0.94 -6.31 -19.11
C LEU A 262 -0.18 -6.42 -20.45
N HIS A 263 -0.73 -5.83 -21.53
CA HIS A 263 -0.06 -5.85 -22.82
C HIS A 263 1.33 -5.19 -22.77
N LYS A 264 1.45 -4.04 -22.09
CA LYS A 264 2.76 -3.39 -21.88
C LYS A 264 3.73 -4.27 -21.10
N PHE A 265 3.23 -4.96 -20.05
CA PHE A 265 4.04 -5.88 -19.26
C PHE A 265 4.58 -7.01 -20.14
N LEU A 266 3.71 -7.67 -20.92
CA LEU A 266 4.10 -8.73 -21.83
C LEU A 266 5.11 -8.26 -22.90
N GLN A 267 4.94 -7.04 -23.44
CA GLN A 267 5.89 -6.45 -24.37
C GLN A 267 7.25 -6.14 -23.73
N LYS A 268 7.26 -5.58 -22.50
CA LYS A 268 8.49 -5.23 -21.77
C LYS A 268 9.29 -6.47 -21.43
N TRP A 269 8.63 -7.49 -20.90
CA TRP A 269 9.26 -8.69 -20.37
C TRP A 269 9.37 -9.84 -21.37
N LYS A 270 8.71 -9.75 -22.51
CA LYS A 270 8.70 -10.75 -23.60
C LYS A 270 8.32 -12.16 -23.13
N GLY A 271 7.41 -12.25 -22.15
CA GLY A 271 7.01 -13.51 -21.56
C GLY A 271 5.82 -13.39 -20.63
N ILE A 272 5.26 -14.54 -20.24
CA ILE A 272 4.12 -14.65 -19.33
C ILE A 272 4.60 -14.67 -17.87
N PRO A 273 3.94 -13.94 -16.94
CA PRO A 273 4.35 -13.93 -15.54
C PRO A 273 4.36 -15.30 -14.92
N LYS A 274 5.47 -15.64 -14.23
CA LYS A 274 5.61 -16.87 -13.43
C LYS A 274 5.53 -16.52 -11.95
N TYR A 275 4.74 -17.31 -11.21
CA TYR A 275 4.50 -17.11 -9.79
C TYR A 275 5.00 -18.30 -8.97
N ASN A 276 5.41 -18.04 -7.72
CA ASN A 276 5.66 -19.09 -6.74
C ASN A 276 4.35 -19.58 -6.09
N GLU A 277 4.46 -20.53 -5.15
CA GLU A 277 3.33 -21.18 -4.45
C GLU A 277 2.48 -20.22 -3.61
N VAL A 278 3.02 -19.05 -3.23
CA VAL A 278 2.29 -18.02 -2.47
C VAL A 278 1.77 -16.88 -3.37
N GLY A 279 1.90 -17.02 -4.70
CA GLY A 279 1.42 -16.03 -5.67
C GLY A 279 2.31 -14.80 -5.84
N MET A 280 3.59 -14.89 -5.47
CA MET A 280 4.60 -13.85 -5.73
C MET A 280 5.19 -14.04 -7.12
N ILE A 281 5.28 -12.96 -7.90
CA ILE A 281 5.96 -12.99 -9.20
C ILE A 281 7.46 -13.23 -9.01
N ILE A 282 8.01 -14.23 -9.72
CA ILE A 282 9.41 -14.65 -9.60
C ILE A 282 10.14 -14.73 -10.93
N GLY A 283 9.47 -14.45 -12.04
CA GLY A 283 10.05 -14.51 -13.36
C GLY A 283 9.03 -14.34 -14.47
N VAL A 284 9.47 -14.62 -15.68
CA VAL A 284 8.61 -14.79 -16.86
C VAL A 284 8.96 -16.08 -17.58
N GLU A 285 7.97 -16.70 -18.18
CA GLU A 285 8.14 -17.84 -19.08
C GLU A 285 8.09 -17.34 -20.52
N HIS A 286 9.08 -17.72 -21.31
CA HIS A 286 9.14 -17.44 -22.74
C HIS A 286 8.53 -18.61 -23.51
N GLU A 287 7.69 -18.34 -24.50
CA GLU A 287 7.20 -19.37 -25.44
C GLU A 287 8.32 -19.92 -26.31
#